data_7cbd3ea27cc1110e5c14cf724cffaa6c
#
_entry.id   7cbd3ea27cc1110e5c14cf724cffaa6c
#
_cell.length_a   1.000
_cell.length_b   1.000
_cell.length_c   1.000
_cell.angle_alpha   90.00
_cell.angle_beta   90.00
_cell.angle_gamma   90.00
#
_symmetry.space_group_name_H-M   'P 1'
#
loop_
_entity.id
_entity.type
_entity.pdbx_description
1 polymer ?
#
loop_
_entity_poly.entity_id
_entity_poly.type
_entity_poly.pdbx_seq_one_letter_code
_entity_poly.pdbx_strand_id
1 'polypeptide(L)'
;GVTLKPIVYVLRGGEDHEKHGDPWEFVASVQRIGDVAYIEGGRGELPPIAEIRQILRREGFTQAKWERIENGVKKTVLLRL
;
A
#
# COMPACT_ATOMS: atom_id res chain seq x y z
N GLY A 1 -9.88 22.24 18.80
CA GLY A 1 -10.41 22.43 17.48
C GLY A 1 -10.55 21.14 16.71
N VAL A 2 -11.24 21.22 15.61
CA VAL A 2 -11.42 20.08 14.71
C VAL A 2 -10.61 20.31 13.45
N THR A 3 -9.78 19.35 13.07
CA THR A 3 -9.03 19.41 11.83
C THR A 3 -9.33 18.21 10.96
N LEU A 4 -9.40 18.44 9.66
CA LEU A 4 -9.54 17.37 8.68
C LEU A 4 -8.25 17.28 7.89
N LYS A 5 -7.60 16.11 7.98
CA LYS A 5 -6.35 15.86 7.24
C LYS A 5 -6.57 14.74 6.24
N PRO A 6 -6.03 14.86 5.02
CA PRO A 6 -6.04 13.74 4.10
C PRO A 6 -5.12 12.63 4.63
N ILE A 7 -5.64 11.41 4.67
CA ILE A 7 -4.91 10.24 5.19
C ILE A 7 -4.79 9.13 4.14
N VAL A 8 -4.97 9.49 2.87
CA VAL A 8 -4.91 8.53 1.77
C VAL A 8 -3.64 8.78 0.96
N TYR A 9 -2.90 7.71 0.74
CA TYR A 9 -1.69 7.69 -0.07
C TYR A 9 -1.92 6.80 -1.29
N VAL A 10 -1.12 6.99 -2.32
CA VAL A 10 -1.09 6.07 -3.46
C VAL A 10 0.23 5.32 -3.42
N LEU A 11 0.14 3.99 -3.30
CA LEU A 11 1.30 3.12 -3.38
C LEU A 11 1.50 2.70 -4.84
N ARG A 12 2.66 3.00 -5.40
CA ARG A 12 3.00 2.67 -6.77
C ARG A 12 4.29 1.87 -6.80
N GLY A 13 4.34 0.87 -7.65
CA GLY A 13 5.52 0.06 -7.83
C GLY A 13 5.79 -0.22 -9.30
N GLY A 14 7.05 -0.48 -9.62
CA GLY A 14 7.49 -0.82 -10.95
C GLY A 14 8.94 -0.41 -11.18
N GLU A 15 9.55 -1.01 -12.19
CA GLU A 15 10.87 -0.63 -12.68
C GLU A 15 10.70 0.45 -13.73
N ASP A 16 11.67 1.35 -13.86
CA ASP A 16 11.71 2.34 -14.94
C ASP A 16 10.52 3.29 -15.06
N HIS A 17 10.11 3.91 -13.98
CA HIS A 17 9.12 5.00 -14.04
C HIS A 17 9.78 6.38 -14.17
N GLU A 18 10.95 6.43 -14.76
CA GLU A 18 11.64 7.68 -15.01
C GLU A 18 11.08 8.44 -16.21
N LYS A 19 10.40 7.75 -17.11
CA LYS A 19 9.79 8.37 -18.29
C LYS A 19 8.35 8.75 -17.99
N HIS A 20 8.03 9.99 -18.33
CA HIS A 20 6.67 10.47 -18.21
C HIS A 20 5.72 9.66 -19.12
N GLY A 21 4.66 9.13 -18.53
CA GLY A 21 3.67 8.35 -19.25
C GLY A 21 3.84 6.85 -19.23
N ASP A 22 4.91 6.33 -18.61
CA ASP A 22 5.07 4.89 -18.45
C ASP A 22 4.02 4.34 -17.47
N PRO A 23 3.38 3.20 -17.79
CA PRO A 23 2.40 2.61 -16.88
C PRO A 23 3.08 2.06 -15.63
N TRP A 24 2.41 2.22 -14.50
CA TRP A 24 2.86 1.59 -13.26
C TRP A 24 2.56 0.10 -13.28
N GLU A 25 3.51 -0.72 -12.85
CA GLU A 25 3.32 -2.16 -12.76
C GLU A 25 2.41 -2.55 -11.60
N PHE A 26 2.35 -1.71 -10.58
CA PHE A 26 1.49 -1.90 -9.42
C PHE A 26 0.97 -0.58 -8.91
N VAL A 27 -0.31 -0.53 -8.57
CA VAL A 27 -0.95 0.64 -7.95
C VAL A 27 -1.94 0.17 -6.89
N ALA A 28 -1.91 0.79 -5.73
CA ALA A 28 -2.88 0.57 -4.67
C ALA A 28 -3.12 1.85 -3.90
N SER A 29 -4.26 1.97 -3.24
CA SER A 29 -4.50 3.04 -2.28
C SER A 29 -4.09 2.59 -0.88
N VAL A 30 -3.56 3.52 -0.10
CA VAL A 30 -3.19 3.28 1.29
C VAL A 30 -3.90 4.31 2.16
N GLN A 31 -4.72 3.84 3.08
CA GLN A 31 -5.39 4.67 4.06
C GLN A 31 -4.68 4.54 5.40
N ARG A 32 -4.39 5.67 6.04
CA ARG A 32 -3.80 5.68 7.38
C ARG A 32 -4.90 5.66 8.43
N ILE A 33 -4.87 4.66 9.30
CA ILE A 33 -5.73 4.61 10.50
C ILE A 33 -4.79 4.41 11.69
N GLY A 34 -4.53 5.47 12.44
CA GLY A 34 -3.47 5.46 13.44
C GLY A 34 -2.10 5.25 12.81
N ASP A 35 -1.41 4.20 13.19
CA ASP A 35 -0.12 3.80 12.62
C ASP A 35 -0.23 2.58 11.69
N VAL A 36 -1.46 2.23 11.31
CA VAL A 36 -1.73 1.08 10.44
C VAL A 36 -2.02 1.57 9.02
N ALA A 37 -1.34 0.99 8.04
CA ALA A 37 -1.58 1.22 6.63
C ALA A 37 -2.60 0.19 6.11
N TYR A 38 -3.78 0.66 5.74
CA TYR A 38 -4.79 -0.18 5.09
C TYR A 38 -4.63 -0.07 3.59
N ILE A 39 -4.21 -1.16 2.96
CA ILE A 39 -3.93 -1.21 1.53
C ILE A 39 -5.14 -1.79 0.81
N GLU A 40 -5.68 -1.04 -0.16
CA GLU A 40 -6.88 -1.41 -0.90
C GLU A 40 -6.70 -1.22 -2.39
N GLY A 41 -7.47 -1.98 -3.16
CA GLY A 41 -7.57 -1.81 -4.60
C GLY A 41 -6.30 -2.08 -5.37
N GLY A 42 -5.43 -2.94 -4.85
CA GLY A 42 -4.18 -3.28 -5.51
C GLY A 42 -4.41 -3.88 -6.90
N ARG A 43 -3.69 -3.36 -7.88
CA ARG A 43 -3.72 -3.82 -9.27
C ARG A 43 -2.31 -3.94 -9.79
N GLY A 44 -2.07 -5.00 -10.54
CA GLY A 44 -0.78 -5.27 -11.14
C GLY A 44 0.04 -6.25 -10.31
N GLU A 45 1.32 -6.33 -10.63
CA GLU A 45 2.23 -7.24 -9.98
C GLU A 45 2.72 -6.66 -8.66
N LEU A 46 2.50 -7.38 -7.56
CA LEU A 46 2.87 -6.94 -6.23
C LEU A 46 4.39 -6.74 -6.13
N PRO A 47 4.87 -5.57 -5.69
CA PRO A 47 6.29 -5.36 -5.46
C PRO A 47 6.83 -6.27 -4.35
N PRO A 48 8.15 -6.45 -4.25
CA PRO A 48 8.72 -7.21 -3.15
C PRO A 48 8.27 -6.66 -1.80
N ILE A 49 7.92 -7.55 -0.88
CA ILE A 49 7.42 -7.17 0.45
C ILE A 49 8.43 -6.30 1.20
N ALA A 50 9.73 -6.56 1.00
CA ALA A 50 10.78 -5.77 1.64
C ALA A 50 10.72 -4.29 1.23
N GLU A 51 10.42 -4.01 -0.04
CA GLU A 51 10.29 -2.62 -0.53
C GLU A 51 9.05 -1.94 0.02
N ILE A 52 7.93 -2.66 0.06
CA ILE A 52 6.68 -2.15 0.64
C ILE A 52 6.91 -1.81 2.12
N ARG A 53 7.53 -2.72 2.84
CA ARG A 53 7.86 -2.53 4.26
C ARG A 53 8.72 -1.30 4.48
N GLN A 54 9.75 -1.13 3.66
CA GLN A 54 10.68 -0.01 3.79
C GLN A 54 9.98 1.34 3.57
N ILE A 55 9.18 1.47 2.52
CA ILE A 55 8.51 2.73 2.23
C ILE A 55 7.45 3.08 3.25
N LEU A 56 6.70 2.08 3.74
CA LEU A 56 5.69 2.32 4.77
C LEU A 56 6.32 2.70 6.11
N ARG A 57 7.47 2.14 6.45
CA ARG A 57 8.22 2.55 7.64
C ARG A 57 8.65 4.01 7.57
N ARG A 58 9.08 4.49 6.41
CA ARG A 58 9.45 5.89 6.21
C ARG A 58 8.30 6.83 6.49
N GLU A 59 7.08 6.41 6.18
CA GLU A 59 5.89 7.20 6.42
C GLU A 59 5.35 7.10 7.85
N GLY A 60 6.05 6.36 8.71
CA GLY A 60 5.68 6.23 10.11
C GLY A 60 4.67 5.14 10.42
N PHE A 61 4.37 4.26 9.47
CA PHE A 61 3.51 3.12 9.74
C PHE A 61 4.27 2.04 10.51
N THR A 62 3.58 1.34 11.39
CA THR A 62 4.12 0.20 12.13
C THR A 62 3.54 -1.12 11.67
N GLN A 63 2.42 -1.08 10.98
CA GLN A 63 1.72 -2.25 10.46
C GLN A 63 1.11 -1.94 9.11
N ALA A 64 0.93 -2.98 8.31
CA ALA A 64 0.17 -2.91 7.07
C ALA A 64 -0.89 -4.01 7.07
N LYS A 65 -2.04 -3.71 6.51
CA LYS A 65 -3.18 -4.62 6.48
C LYS A 65 -3.84 -4.57 5.11
N TRP A 66 -4.13 -5.73 4.55
CA TRP A 66 -4.86 -5.81 3.29
C TRP A 66 -5.67 -7.10 3.24
N GLU A 67 -6.59 -7.14 2.30
CA GLU A 67 -7.39 -8.32 2.04
C GLU A 67 -6.95 -8.99 0.75
N ARG A 68 -6.91 -10.31 0.76
CA ARG A 68 -6.68 -11.10 -0.45
C ARG A 68 -7.76 -12.16 -0.58
N ILE A 69 -8.07 -12.52 -1.80
CA ILE A 69 -9.00 -13.59 -2.10
C ILE A 69 -8.17 -14.82 -2.49
N GLU A 70 -8.36 -15.90 -1.77
CA GLU A 70 -7.67 -17.16 -2.00
C GLU A 70 -8.71 -18.30 -2.02
N ASN A 71 -8.79 -18.98 -3.14
CA ASN A 71 -9.78 -20.04 -3.35
C ASN A 71 -11.24 -19.60 -3.07
N GLY A 72 -11.57 -18.36 -3.47
CA GLY A 72 -12.91 -17.81 -3.23
C GLY A 72 -13.16 -17.33 -1.80
N VAL A 73 -12.18 -17.46 -0.93
CA VAL A 73 -12.29 -17.04 0.47
C VAL A 73 -11.50 -15.75 0.68
N LYS A 74 -12.14 -14.78 1.31
CA LYS A 74 -11.52 -13.50 1.64
C LYS A 74 -10.70 -13.65 2.92
N LYS A 75 -9.42 -13.35 2.83
CA LYS A 75 -8.49 -13.40 3.97
C LYS A 75 -7.88 -12.04 4.22
N THR A 76 -7.72 -11.70 5.48
CA THR A 76 -7.01 -10.49 5.89
C THR A 76 -5.56 -10.85 6.19
N VAL A 77 -4.64 -10.11 5.57
CA VAL A 77 -3.21 -10.24 5.82
C VAL A 77 -2.76 -9.07 6.69
N LEU A 78 -2.05 -9.37 7.76
CA LEU A 78 -1.45 -8.38 8.66
C LEU A 78 0.06 -8.53 8.59
N LEU A 79 0.75 -7.45 8.25
CA LEU A 79 2.21 -7.41 8.17
C LEU A 79 2.74 -6.41 9.19
N ARG A 80 3.62 -6.87 10.07
CA ARG A 80 4.39 -5.96 10.94
C ARG A 80 5.55 -5.36 10.16
N LEU A 81 5.69 -4.07 10.27
CA LEU A 81 6.74 -3.34 9.53
C LEU A 81 8.04 -3.17 10.32
#